data_9f7060f7276e086b18ea2d0de7244460
#
_entry.id   9f7060f7276e086b18ea2d0de7244460
#
_cell.length_a   1.000
_cell.length_b   1.000
_cell.length_c   1.000
_cell.angle_alpha   90.00
_cell.angle_beta   90.00
_cell.angle_gamma   90.00
#
_symmetry.space_group_name_H-M   'P 1'
#
loop_
_entity.id
_entity.type
_entity.pdbx_description
1 polymer ?
#
loop_
_entity_poly.entity_id
_entity_poly.type
_entity_poly.pdbx_seq_one_letter_code
_entity_poly.pdbx_strand_id
1 'polypeptide(L)'
;MAIRRILTCDTPADMAVLKQVSRPVEGVDDALRALMDDMLATMYDAPGIGLAAVQIGEPVRVIVMDLAREGEEPQPRYFVNPEITWRSEEMAVYEEGCLSVPEYFDEVERPARVRLSYLDYDGKPVEEECDGLFATCIQHEMDHLEGVLFIDHLSRLRRDRAISKVKKTVRAKAA
;
A
#
# COMPACT_ATOMS: atom_id res chain seq x y z
N MET A 1 8.92 6.05 17.43
CA MET A 1 8.15 5.33 16.40
C MET A 1 6.85 4.84 16.99
N ALA A 2 5.75 5.39 16.51
CA ALA A 2 4.42 5.06 17.01
C ALA A 2 3.71 4.10 16.05
N ILE A 3 3.00 3.12 16.62
CA ILE A 3 2.12 2.25 15.84
C ILE A 3 0.78 2.97 15.71
N ARG A 4 0.31 3.12 14.48
CA ARG A 4 -0.94 3.81 14.14
C ARG A 4 -2.03 2.83 13.76
N ARG A 5 -3.29 3.23 13.92
CA ARG A 5 -4.42 2.42 13.47
C ARG A 5 -4.46 2.37 11.95
N ILE A 6 -4.62 1.18 11.40
CA ILE A 6 -4.83 0.96 9.97
C ILE A 6 -6.32 1.06 9.68
N LEU A 7 -6.69 1.90 8.71
CA LEU A 7 -8.07 2.05 8.26
C LEU A 7 -8.49 0.83 7.45
N THR A 8 -9.73 0.41 7.61
CA THR A 8 -10.25 -0.78 6.95
C THR A 8 -11.53 -0.49 6.17
N CYS A 9 -11.78 -1.29 5.13
CA CYS A 9 -12.87 -1.03 4.17
C CYS A 9 -14.28 -1.33 4.69
N ASP A 10 -14.42 -1.80 5.93
CA ASP A 10 -15.68 -2.23 6.53
C ASP A 10 -16.54 -1.10 7.08
N THR A 11 -15.99 0.10 7.28
CA THR A 11 -16.74 1.26 7.76
C THR A 11 -16.79 2.38 6.73
N PRO A 12 -17.93 3.10 6.64
CA PRO A 12 -18.02 4.25 5.72
C PRO A 12 -17.00 5.35 6.00
N ALA A 13 -16.70 5.62 7.26
CA ALA A 13 -15.73 6.65 7.65
C ALA A 13 -14.31 6.31 7.15
N ASP A 14 -13.84 5.09 7.39
CA ASP A 14 -12.53 4.63 6.92
C ASP A 14 -12.49 4.58 5.39
N MET A 15 -13.55 4.06 4.77
CA MET A 15 -13.62 3.97 3.31
C MET A 15 -13.55 5.36 2.65
N ALA A 16 -14.17 6.36 3.23
CA ALA A 16 -14.12 7.73 2.71
C ALA A 16 -12.68 8.27 2.69
N VAL A 17 -11.86 7.94 3.68
CA VAL A 17 -10.44 8.32 3.71
C VAL A 17 -9.64 7.51 2.70
N LEU A 18 -9.84 6.19 2.67
CA LEU A 18 -9.12 5.30 1.75
C LEU A 18 -9.35 5.64 0.28
N LYS A 19 -10.49 6.22 -0.06
CA LYS A 19 -10.84 6.61 -1.43
C LYS A 19 -10.36 8.01 -1.81
N GLN A 20 -9.68 8.73 -0.91
CA GLN A 20 -9.11 10.03 -1.24
C GLN A 20 -7.88 9.89 -2.13
N VAL A 21 -7.71 10.84 -3.04
CA VAL A 21 -6.49 10.99 -3.83
C VAL A 21 -5.45 11.67 -2.93
N SER A 22 -4.31 11.02 -2.75
CA SER A 22 -3.22 11.55 -1.93
C SER A 22 -2.50 12.68 -2.63
N ARG A 23 -2.14 13.72 -1.88
CA ARG A 23 -1.43 14.88 -2.41
C ARG A 23 0.09 14.68 -2.32
N PRO A 24 0.86 15.24 -3.27
CA PRO A 24 2.31 15.23 -3.17
C PRO A 24 2.79 16.03 -1.97
N VAL A 25 3.97 15.70 -1.47
CA VAL A 25 4.67 16.50 -0.45
C VAL A 25 5.73 17.38 -1.12
N GLU A 26 6.09 18.50 -0.47
CA GLU A 26 7.04 19.45 -1.05
C GLU A 26 8.50 18.97 -1.01
N GLY A 27 8.81 18.02 -0.14
CA GLY A 27 10.13 17.45 0.00
C GLY A 27 10.21 16.59 1.24
N VAL A 28 11.40 16.09 1.54
CA VAL A 28 11.63 15.25 2.72
C VAL A 28 12.24 16.07 3.83
N ASP A 29 11.53 16.20 4.94
CA ASP A 29 11.98 16.83 6.16
C ASP A 29 11.89 15.87 7.34
N ASP A 30 12.27 16.30 8.53
CA ASP A 30 12.25 15.48 9.73
C ASP A 30 10.83 15.02 10.11
N ALA A 31 9.81 15.86 9.88
CA ALA A 31 8.42 15.50 10.13
C ALA A 31 7.96 14.37 9.21
N LEU A 32 8.35 14.41 7.93
CA LEU A 32 8.04 13.35 6.99
C LEU A 32 8.77 12.05 7.33
N ARG A 33 10.04 12.15 7.76
CA ARG A 33 10.79 10.98 8.22
C ARG A 33 10.13 10.34 9.45
N ALA A 34 9.64 11.14 10.38
CA ALA A 34 8.88 10.63 11.54
C ALA A 34 7.61 9.91 11.10
N LEU A 35 6.90 10.43 10.12
CA LEU A 35 5.73 9.75 9.53
C LEU A 35 6.13 8.41 8.91
N MET A 36 7.20 8.39 8.12
CA MET A 36 7.68 7.15 7.48
C MET A 36 8.12 6.11 8.52
N ASP A 37 8.74 6.54 9.61
CA ASP A 37 9.14 5.67 10.71
C ASP A 37 7.90 5.06 11.39
N ASP A 38 6.86 5.85 11.64
CA ASP A 38 5.59 5.36 12.18
C ASP A 38 4.91 4.37 11.23
N MET A 39 4.92 4.68 9.92
CA MET A 39 4.36 3.80 8.89
C MET A 39 5.06 2.44 8.88
N LEU A 40 6.39 2.45 8.93
CA LEU A 40 7.18 1.21 8.91
C LEU A 40 6.92 0.37 10.17
N ALA A 41 6.90 1.00 11.34
CA ALA A 41 6.58 0.32 12.60
C ALA A 41 5.17 -0.29 12.58
N THR A 42 4.20 0.46 12.04
CA THR A 42 2.82 0.00 11.88
C THR A 42 2.73 -1.18 10.93
N MET A 43 3.44 -1.11 9.80
CA MET A 43 3.49 -2.19 8.80
C MET A 43 4.06 -3.47 9.40
N TYR A 44 5.17 -3.39 10.14
CA TYR A 44 5.78 -4.57 10.76
C TYR A 44 4.88 -5.18 11.85
N ASP A 45 4.18 -4.34 12.61
CA ASP A 45 3.28 -4.80 13.66
C ASP A 45 2.05 -5.53 13.11
N ALA A 46 1.57 -5.15 11.94
CA ALA A 46 0.33 -5.67 11.34
C ALA A 46 0.26 -7.20 11.09
N PRO A 47 1.31 -7.99 10.66
CA PRO A 47 2.45 -7.67 9.82
C PRO A 47 2.10 -7.57 8.32
N GLY A 48 2.80 -6.71 7.62
CA GLY A 48 2.62 -6.51 6.18
C GLY A 48 3.94 -6.25 5.47
N ILE A 49 3.90 -6.18 4.14
CA ILE A 49 5.07 -5.97 3.30
C ILE A 49 5.07 -4.59 2.63
N GLY A 50 3.96 -3.90 2.65
CA GLY A 50 3.82 -2.55 2.11
C GLY A 50 2.72 -1.79 2.82
N LEU A 51 2.83 -0.46 2.85
CA LEU A 51 1.83 0.42 3.44
C LEU A 51 1.91 1.80 2.80
N ALA A 52 0.76 2.34 2.40
CA ALA A 52 0.63 3.72 1.95
C ALA A 52 0.12 4.61 3.08
N ALA A 53 0.55 5.87 3.11
CA ALA A 53 0.23 6.79 4.20
C ALA A 53 -1.28 6.98 4.41
N VAL A 54 -2.07 6.96 3.33
CA VAL A 54 -3.54 7.08 3.43
C VAL A 54 -4.16 5.98 4.29
N GLN A 55 -3.54 4.81 4.36
CA GLN A 55 -4.04 3.69 5.18
C GLN A 55 -3.96 3.95 6.68
N ILE A 56 -3.18 4.95 7.09
CA ILE A 56 -3.16 5.43 8.49
C ILE A 56 -3.76 6.83 8.63
N GLY A 57 -4.53 7.26 7.63
CA GLY A 57 -5.26 8.52 7.69
C GLY A 57 -4.49 9.75 7.20
N GLU A 58 -3.34 9.57 6.57
CA GLU A 58 -2.51 10.66 6.04
C GLU A 58 -2.52 10.62 4.51
N PRO A 59 -3.39 11.40 3.84
CA PRO A 59 -3.53 11.32 2.38
C PRO A 59 -2.40 12.05 1.65
N VAL A 60 -1.18 11.57 1.82
CA VAL A 60 0.04 12.09 1.17
C VAL A 60 0.72 10.97 0.39
N ARG A 61 1.44 11.33 -0.65
CA ARG A 61 2.07 10.38 -1.57
C ARG A 61 3.36 9.81 -0.97
N VAL A 62 3.20 8.93 0.01
CA VAL A 62 4.30 8.25 0.70
C VAL A 62 3.96 6.77 0.87
N ILE A 63 4.93 5.91 0.57
CA ILE A 63 4.82 4.46 0.68
C ILE A 63 6.05 3.94 1.44
N VAL A 64 5.84 2.94 2.30
CA VAL A 64 6.92 2.15 2.88
C VAL A 64 6.75 0.69 2.46
N MET A 65 7.86 -0.04 2.39
CA MET A 65 7.86 -1.42 1.93
C MET A 65 9.06 -2.17 2.50
N ASP A 66 8.87 -3.46 2.78
CA ASP A 66 9.95 -4.38 3.08
C ASP A 66 9.59 -5.76 2.53
N LEU A 67 10.33 -6.21 1.51
CA LEU A 67 10.09 -7.49 0.84
C LEU A 67 11.02 -8.59 1.36
N ALA A 68 11.83 -8.33 2.38
CA ALA A 68 12.66 -9.35 3.01
C ALA A 68 11.77 -10.47 3.55
N ARG A 69 12.19 -11.71 3.32
CA ARG A 69 11.48 -12.90 3.79
C ARG A 69 11.76 -13.12 5.27
N GLU A 70 10.92 -13.92 5.91
CA GLU A 70 11.13 -14.33 7.29
C GLU A 70 12.50 -14.99 7.43
N GLY A 71 13.27 -14.57 8.42
CA GLY A 71 14.65 -15.04 8.65
C GLY A 71 15.73 -14.28 7.88
N GLU A 72 15.36 -13.42 6.94
CA GLU A 72 16.30 -12.52 6.26
C GLU A 72 16.43 -11.20 7.02
N GLU A 73 17.52 -10.47 6.79
CA GLU A 73 17.71 -9.13 7.32
C GLU A 73 16.64 -8.18 6.77
N PRO A 74 16.04 -7.32 7.60
CA PRO A 74 15.10 -6.31 7.12
C PRO A 74 15.72 -5.42 6.04
N GLN A 75 14.94 -5.12 5.00
CA GLN A 75 15.33 -4.24 3.91
C GLN A 75 14.24 -3.18 3.69
N PRO A 76 14.07 -2.27 4.66
CA PRO A 76 13.03 -1.25 4.55
C PRO A 76 13.31 -0.31 3.38
N ARG A 77 12.27 0.03 2.65
CA ARG A 77 12.33 0.94 1.52
C ARG A 77 11.25 2.00 1.65
N TYR A 78 11.56 3.20 1.18
CA TYR A 78 10.71 4.37 1.31
C TYR A 78 10.55 5.04 -0.05
N PHE A 79 9.31 5.41 -0.38
CA PHE A 79 8.99 6.01 -1.68
C PHE A 79 8.19 7.28 -1.43
N VAL A 80 8.81 8.42 -1.69
CA VAL A 80 8.19 9.74 -1.52
C VAL A 80 7.88 10.32 -2.90
N ASN A 81 6.65 10.76 -3.10
CA ASN A 81 6.15 11.25 -4.39
C ASN A 81 6.47 10.28 -5.55
N PRO A 82 6.18 8.98 -5.39
CA PRO A 82 6.49 8.01 -6.43
C PRO A 82 5.62 8.23 -7.67
N GLU A 83 6.21 7.96 -8.83
CA GLU A 83 5.55 8.07 -10.12
C GLU A 83 5.96 6.90 -11.00
N ILE A 84 4.99 6.24 -11.63
CA ILE A 84 5.24 5.20 -12.62
C ILE A 84 5.41 5.88 -13.97
N THR A 85 6.62 5.79 -14.55
CA THR A 85 6.97 6.46 -15.80
C THR A 85 6.85 5.54 -17.00
N TRP A 86 6.74 4.23 -16.79
CA TRP A 86 6.59 3.25 -17.85
C TRP A 86 5.98 1.96 -17.29
N ARG A 87 5.17 1.30 -18.09
CA ARG A 87 4.56 0.00 -17.79
C ARG A 87 4.79 -0.96 -18.95
N SER A 88 5.11 -2.21 -18.64
CA SER A 88 5.26 -3.25 -19.67
C SER A 88 3.91 -3.63 -20.28
N GLU A 89 3.93 -4.11 -21.52
CA GLU A 89 2.76 -4.73 -22.17
C GLU A 89 2.51 -6.12 -21.58
N GLU A 90 3.59 -6.82 -21.22
CA GLU A 90 3.48 -8.10 -20.52
C GLU A 90 2.79 -7.91 -19.19
N MET A 91 1.84 -8.79 -18.89
CA MET A 91 1.06 -8.77 -17.67
C MET A 91 1.45 -9.95 -16.77
N ALA A 92 1.22 -9.81 -15.48
CA ALA A 92 1.42 -10.86 -14.50
C ALA A 92 0.22 -10.91 -13.55
N VAL A 93 -0.11 -12.10 -13.08
CA VAL A 93 -1.21 -12.32 -12.14
C VAL A 93 -0.61 -12.79 -10.82
N TYR A 94 -0.96 -12.11 -9.75
CA TYR A 94 -0.58 -12.49 -8.39
C TYR A 94 -1.78 -12.43 -7.46
N GLU A 95 -1.78 -13.31 -6.47
CA GLU A 95 -2.73 -13.21 -5.36
C GLU A 95 -2.31 -12.05 -4.47
N GLU A 96 -3.21 -11.08 -4.29
CA GLU A 96 -2.98 -9.89 -3.47
C GLU A 96 -3.84 -9.92 -2.23
N GLY A 97 -3.32 -9.31 -1.17
CA GLY A 97 -4.02 -9.00 0.05
C GLY A 97 -3.66 -7.59 0.48
N CYS A 98 -4.39 -7.04 1.43
CA CYS A 98 -4.18 -5.67 1.88
C CYS A 98 -4.53 -5.54 3.37
N LEU A 99 -3.72 -4.79 4.11
CA LEU A 99 -3.98 -4.54 5.53
C LEU A 99 -5.29 -3.80 5.76
N SER A 100 -5.76 -3.03 4.76
CA SER A 100 -7.05 -2.35 4.79
C SER A 100 -8.22 -3.23 4.36
N VAL A 101 -7.95 -4.44 3.87
CA VAL A 101 -8.94 -5.46 3.50
C VAL A 101 -8.53 -6.77 4.19
N PRO A 102 -8.65 -6.83 5.53
CA PRO A 102 -8.08 -7.92 6.31
C PRO A 102 -8.68 -9.29 5.98
N GLU A 103 -7.80 -10.28 5.89
CA GLU A 103 -8.13 -11.71 5.69
C GLU A 103 -8.89 -12.02 4.39
N TYR A 104 -8.80 -11.14 3.40
CA TYR A 104 -9.33 -11.38 2.06
C TYR A 104 -8.20 -11.32 1.04
N PHE A 105 -8.14 -12.30 0.14
CA PHE A 105 -7.13 -12.40 -0.91
C PHE A 105 -7.81 -12.73 -2.23
N ASP A 106 -7.29 -12.16 -3.31
CA ASP A 106 -7.79 -12.47 -4.64
C ASP A 106 -6.71 -12.16 -5.69
N GLU A 107 -6.85 -12.73 -6.87
CA GLU A 107 -5.92 -12.51 -7.96
C GLU A 107 -6.18 -11.18 -8.65
N VAL A 108 -5.09 -10.46 -8.94
CA VAL A 108 -5.12 -9.21 -9.69
C VAL A 108 -4.10 -9.30 -10.82
N GLU A 109 -4.49 -8.88 -12.00
CA GLU A 109 -3.61 -8.78 -13.17
C GLU A 109 -3.06 -7.37 -13.26
N ARG A 110 -1.73 -7.26 -13.37
CA ARG A 110 -1.03 -5.98 -13.48
C ARG A 110 0.11 -6.08 -14.49
N PRO A 111 0.59 -4.95 -15.05
CA PRO A 111 1.86 -4.96 -15.78
C PRO A 111 2.96 -5.68 -15.00
N ALA A 112 3.68 -6.58 -15.68
CA ALA A 112 4.70 -7.41 -15.04
C ALA A 112 5.92 -6.60 -14.59
N ARG A 113 6.20 -5.48 -15.28
CA ARG A 113 7.32 -4.59 -14.99
C ARG A 113 6.88 -3.14 -15.12
N VAL A 114 7.45 -2.30 -14.27
CA VAL A 114 7.24 -0.85 -14.30
C VAL A 114 8.55 -0.13 -14.05
N ARG A 115 8.68 1.09 -14.55
CA ARG A 115 9.73 2.01 -14.14
C ARG A 115 9.16 3.00 -13.16
N LEU A 116 9.91 3.26 -12.12
CA LEU A 116 9.50 4.07 -10.99
C LEU A 116 10.49 5.21 -10.78
N SER A 117 9.96 6.41 -10.53
CA SER A 117 10.74 7.58 -10.14
C SER A 117 10.20 8.05 -8.78
N TYR A 118 11.08 8.30 -7.81
CA TYR A 118 10.67 8.72 -6.47
C TYR A 118 11.82 9.38 -5.72
N LEU A 119 11.52 9.94 -4.56
CA LEU A 119 12.53 10.38 -3.59
C LEU A 119 12.65 9.31 -2.50
N ASP A 120 13.88 9.03 -2.07
CA ASP A 120 14.13 8.09 -0.98
C ASP A 120 13.94 8.75 0.40
N TYR A 121 14.27 8.01 1.47
CA TYR A 121 14.16 8.50 2.86
C TYR A 121 14.93 9.79 3.12
N ASP A 122 16.03 9.99 2.40
CA ASP A 122 16.88 11.19 2.54
C ASP A 122 16.52 12.31 1.56
N GLY A 123 15.50 12.08 0.71
CA GLY A 123 15.07 13.06 -0.28
C GLY A 123 15.86 13.02 -1.58
N LYS A 124 16.63 11.97 -1.81
CA LYS A 124 17.42 11.81 -3.04
C LYS A 124 16.55 11.21 -4.15
N PRO A 125 16.63 11.76 -5.38
CA PRO A 125 15.92 11.17 -6.52
C PRO A 125 16.45 9.78 -6.87
N VAL A 126 15.54 8.85 -7.11
CA VAL A 126 15.85 7.47 -7.55
C VAL A 126 14.96 7.12 -8.73
N GLU A 127 15.55 6.46 -9.72
CA GLU A 127 14.81 5.84 -10.82
C GLU A 127 15.24 4.38 -10.89
N GLU A 128 14.26 3.48 -11.01
CA GLU A 128 14.55 2.06 -11.13
C GLU A 128 13.44 1.31 -11.85
N GLU A 129 13.81 0.15 -12.40
CA GLU A 129 12.86 -0.79 -12.98
C GLU A 129 12.47 -1.82 -11.93
N CYS A 130 11.19 -2.11 -11.84
CA CYS A 130 10.62 -3.04 -10.87
C CYS A 130 10.03 -4.23 -11.61
N ASP A 131 10.28 -5.44 -11.12
CA ASP A 131 9.69 -6.68 -11.62
C ASP A 131 9.21 -7.57 -10.47
N GLY A 132 8.62 -8.71 -10.81
CA GLY A 132 8.20 -9.72 -9.84
C GLY A 132 7.32 -9.17 -8.72
N LEU A 133 7.57 -9.63 -7.51
CA LEU A 133 6.82 -9.21 -6.32
C LEU A 133 6.92 -7.71 -6.07
N PHE A 134 8.07 -7.12 -6.31
CA PHE A 134 8.27 -5.68 -6.15
C PHE A 134 7.35 -4.89 -7.09
N ALA A 135 7.26 -5.27 -8.36
CA ALA A 135 6.36 -4.60 -9.31
C ALA A 135 4.90 -4.70 -8.86
N THR A 136 4.47 -5.87 -8.40
CA THR A 136 3.11 -6.07 -7.89
C THR A 136 2.84 -5.21 -6.67
N CYS A 137 3.73 -5.25 -5.66
CA CYS A 137 3.56 -4.49 -4.43
C CYS A 137 3.55 -3.00 -4.68
N ILE A 138 4.48 -2.47 -5.46
CA ILE A 138 4.53 -1.02 -5.68
C ILE A 138 3.30 -0.52 -6.43
N GLN A 139 2.79 -1.28 -7.40
CA GLN A 139 1.56 -0.90 -8.10
C GLN A 139 0.34 -0.94 -7.19
N HIS A 140 0.27 -1.92 -6.30
CA HIS A 140 -0.79 -2.00 -5.29
C HIS A 140 -0.76 -0.76 -4.38
N GLU A 141 0.42 -0.37 -3.89
CA GLU A 141 0.56 0.81 -3.03
C GLU A 141 0.33 2.11 -3.81
N MET A 142 0.77 2.18 -5.07
CA MET A 142 0.49 3.34 -5.93
C MET A 142 -1.02 3.55 -6.15
N ASP A 143 -1.79 2.46 -6.25
CA ASP A 143 -3.25 2.54 -6.34
C ASP A 143 -3.84 3.24 -5.11
N HIS A 144 -3.35 2.95 -3.91
CA HIS A 144 -3.78 3.63 -2.69
C HIS A 144 -3.62 5.15 -2.79
N LEU A 145 -2.58 5.62 -3.45
CA LEU A 145 -2.34 7.06 -3.65
C LEU A 145 -3.41 7.70 -4.54
N GLU A 146 -4.09 6.90 -5.36
CA GLU A 146 -5.18 7.34 -6.23
C GLU A 146 -6.56 6.97 -5.66
N GLY A 147 -6.63 6.51 -4.42
CA GLY A 147 -7.88 6.09 -3.78
C GLY A 147 -8.44 4.77 -4.30
N VAL A 148 -7.58 3.89 -4.80
CA VAL A 148 -7.97 2.59 -5.36
C VAL A 148 -7.50 1.45 -4.45
N LEU A 149 -8.41 0.54 -4.12
CA LEU A 149 -8.11 -0.70 -3.41
C LEU A 149 -7.97 -1.84 -4.42
N PHE A 150 -7.21 -2.89 -4.07
CA PHE A 150 -7.05 -4.02 -5.00
C PHE A 150 -8.40 -4.67 -5.35
N ILE A 151 -9.36 -4.66 -4.44
CA ILE A 151 -10.71 -5.19 -4.69
C ILE A 151 -11.49 -4.39 -5.74
N ASP A 152 -11.06 -3.15 -6.03
CA ASP A 152 -11.65 -2.34 -7.10
C ASP A 152 -11.31 -2.88 -8.49
N HIS A 153 -10.30 -3.75 -8.62
CA HIS A 153 -9.96 -4.46 -9.85
C HIS A 153 -10.81 -5.71 -10.07
N LEU A 154 -11.56 -6.13 -9.06
CA LEU A 154 -12.42 -7.31 -9.14
C LEU A 154 -13.79 -6.95 -9.72
N SER A 155 -14.57 -7.98 -10.11
CA SER A 155 -15.95 -7.77 -10.48
C SER A 155 -16.72 -7.15 -9.29
N ARG A 156 -17.80 -6.45 -9.58
CA ARG A 156 -18.64 -5.84 -8.54
C ARG A 156 -19.09 -6.88 -7.51
N LEU A 157 -19.47 -8.06 -7.96
CA LEU A 157 -19.92 -9.14 -7.07
C LEU A 157 -18.81 -9.59 -6.13
N ARG A 158 -17.60 -9.80 -6.65
CA ARG A 158 -16.43 -10.22 -5.85
C ARG A 158 -16.01 -9.12 -4.88
N ARG A 159 -16.04 -7.87 -5.33
CA ARG A 159 -15.76 -6.71 -4.48
C ARG A 159 -16.74 -6.62 -3.31
N ASP A 160 -18.03 -6.74 -3.59
CA ASP A 160 -19.07 -6.70 -2.55
C ASP A 160 -18.92 -7.85 -1.56
N ARG A 161 -18.58 -9.04 -2.04
CA ARG A 161 -18.29 -10.20 -1.19
C ARG A 161 -17.08 -9.96 -0.28
N ALA A 162 -16.03 -9.35 -0.82
CA ALA A 162 -14.83 -9.00 -0.05
C ALA A 162 -15.19 -8.07 1.11
N ILE A 163 -15.92 -6.99 0.85
CA ILE A 163 -16.33 -6.03 1.86
C ILE A 163 -17.22 -6.71 2.92
N SER A 164 -18.16 -7.55 2.51
CA SER A 164 -19.02 -8.30 3.43
C SER A 164 -18.22 -9.23 4.33
N LYS A 165 -17.22 -9.92 3.78
CA LYS A 165 -16.34 -10.81 4.53
C LYS A 165 -15.54 -10.04 5.56
N VAL A 166 -14.99 -8.89 5.18
CA VAL A 166 -14.22 -8.02 6.09
C VAL A 166 -15.10 -7.55 7.24
N LYS A 167 -16.33 -7.13 6.97
CA LYS A 167 -17.29 -6.72 8.02
C LYS A 167 -17.52 -7.83 9.03
N LYS A 168 -17.69 -9.07 8.57
CA LYS A 168 -17.88 -10.24 9.44
C LYS A 168 -16.63 -10.53 10.26
N THR A 169 -15.46 -10.49 9.64
CA THR A 169 -14.17 -10.75 10.28
C THR A 169 -13.88 -9.73 11.39
N VAL A 170 -14.06 -8.45 11.11
CA VAL A 170 -13.84 -7.37 12.08
C VAL A 170 -14.83 -7.49 13.23
N ARG A 171 -16.09 -7.77 12.94
CA ARG A 171 -17.14 -7.96 13.98
C ARG A 171 -16.83 -9.14 14.89
N ALA A 172 -16.34 -10.25 14.34
CA ALA A 172 -15.96 -11.44 15.11
C ALA A 172 -14.79 -11.16 16.04
N LYS A 173 -13.79 -10.37 15.60
CA LYS A 173 -12.64 -9.99 16.41
C LYS A 173 -12.99 -9.01 17.54
N ALA A 174 -14.03 -8.19 17.34
CA ALA A 174 -14.50 -7.22 18.33
C ALA A 174 -15.37 -7.86 19.43
N ALA A 175 -15.88 -9.06 19.20
CA ALA A 175 -16.77 -9.76 20.14
C ALA A 175 -15.98 -10.43 21.28
#